data_8f02432aa30b82407c6ea12d08ec5dc8
#
_entry.id   8f02432aa30b82407c6ea12d08ec5dc8
#
_cell.length_a   1.000
_cell.length_b   1.000
_cell.length_c   1.000
_cell.angle_alpha   90.00
_cell.angle_beta   90.00
_cell.angle_gamma   90.00
#
_symmetry.space_group_name_H-M   'P 1'
#
loop_
_entity.id
_entity.type
_entity.pdbx_description
1 polymer ?
#
loop_
_entity_poly.entity_id
_entity_poly.type
_entity_poly.pdbx_seq_one_letter_code
_entity_poly.pdbx_strand_id
1 'polypeptide(L)'
;MSRPDPLAGARQAASVIVLRDRPAAGIEVLMLRRAERDGDPWSGAAVFPGGVLNPQDRLAHPFVLGWDDPQASASLGVAEGGLDYFVAAARECFEEVGLLFALDPDAAMLGRAHAEWRAPLQRGEQPLSAMCEALALRLDMRAWAFVSHWLTPIGTGRRFDTRFFVARAPASQEAIADLGEAQSVMWLTPAEALSPERQLKLVPVTREVLRLLVGFETVDAALAYARALREIPRILPRRSRSNGGPSVVLPGDPAYDEIAHLDPTGRGDAFSDLVPDRVVRLSPRLLRITAPNAGVMTGAGTNTYLVGDPEVNRWTVIDPGPADAAHLAALQREAPGRIERILVTHTHTDHSPGAVALARETGAPVLGQRPRYPEHQDATFGPDAALHGGEEFVLGPSTTLRVLHTPGHASNHLCYVLVEERTLIAGDHVMQGGTVIIDPPDGEMAAYLLSLETVAALDLEWIAPAHGFLLARPREVVESLLRHRGQREARVLDALDAHSPATIEQLVAVAYADTPAALHPLARRSLLAHLLKLEGDGRARPDGARWALVS
;
A
#
# COMPACT_ATOMS: atom_id res chain seq x y z
N MET A 1 -9.25 20.65 9.15
CA MET A 1 -8.61 20.27 10.44
C MET A 1 -7.19 19.81 10.15
N SER A 2 -6.17 20.29 10.90
CA SER A 2 -4.80 19.82 10.74
C SER A 2 -4.73 18.30 11.02
N ARG A 3 -3.97 17.56 10.20
CA ARG A 3 -3.75 16.12 10.44
C ARG A 3 -3.09 15.96 11.82
N PRO A 4 -3.55 15.01 12.67
CA PRO A 4 -2.94 14.78 13.96
C PRO A 4 -1.47 14.34 13.78
N ASP A 5 -0.60 14.80 14.68
CA ASP A 5 0.79 14.34 14.70
C ASP A 5 0.81 12.81 14.91
N PRO A 6 1.35 12.04 13.95
CA PRO A 6 1.38 10.60 14.06
C PRO A 6 2.20 10.09 15.24
N LEU A 7 3.13 10.87 15.79
CA LEU A 7 3.96 10.50 16.97
C LEU A 7 3.28 10.83 18.30
N ALA A 8 2.23 11.64 18.31
CA ALA A 8 1.59 12.06 19.57
C ALA A 8 1.21 10.85 20.43
N GLY A 9 1.72 10.82 21.66
CA GLY A 9 1.45 9.75 22.64
C GLY A 9 2.12 8.40 22.37
N ALA A 10 3.00 8.29 21.37
CA ALA A 10 3.77 7.07 21.13
C ALA A 10 5.04 7.04 22.02
N ARG A 11 5.24 5.91 22.72
CA ARG A 11 6.46 5.67 23.51
C ARG A 11 7.52 5.06 22.61
N GLN A 12 8.77 5.52 22.77
CA GLN A 12 9.90 4.93 22.08
C GLN A 12 10.17 3.51 22.58
N ALA A 13 10.37 2.58 21.65
CA ALA A 13 10.57 1.17 21.92
C ALA A 13 11.60 0.55 20.97
N ALA A 14 12.19 -0.55 21.38
CA ALA A 14 13.12 -1.33 20.59
C ALA A 14 12.84 -2.83 20.71
N SER A 15 13.08 -3.57 19.66
CA SER A 15 12.91 -5.03 19.64
C SER A 15 14.05 -5.67 18.85
N VAL A 16 14.49 -6.84 19.30
CA VAL A 16 15.52 -7.60 18.60
C VAL A 16 14.97 -8.89 18.01
N ILE A 17 15.24 -9.10 16.74
CA ILE A 17 14.95 -10.31 15.97
C ILE A 17 16.19 -11.18 16.06
N VAL A 18 16.17 -12.12 16.99
CA VAL A 18 17.30 -13.02 17.22
C VAL A 18 17.22 -14.18 16.26
N LEU A 19 18.28 -14.37 15.47
CA LEU A 19 18.36 -15.38 14.42
C LEU A 19 19.46 -16.41 14.72
N ARG A 20 19.20 -17.66 14.34
CA ARG A 20 20.25 -18.71 14.29
C ARG A 20 20.15 -19.49 12.99
N ASP A 21 21.28 -20.04 12.56
CA ASP A 21 21.31 -20.92 11.39
C ASP A 21 20.74 -22.30 11.75
N ARG A 22 19.90 -22.84 10.87
CA ARG A 22 19.37 -24.21 10.94
C ARG A 22 19.86 -24.99 9.74
N PRO A 23 20.75 -25.98 9.90
CA PRO A 23 21.26 -26.76 8.80
C PRO A 23 20.13 -27.32 7.92
N ALA A 24 20.25 -27.18 6.60
CA ALA A 24 19.30 -27.61 5.58
C ALA A 24 17.88 -26.99 5.63
N ALA A 25 17.61 -26.03 6.55
CA ALA A 25 16.30 -25.40 6.66
C ALA A 25 16.36 -23.86 6.68
N GLY A 26 17.55 -23.25 6.45
CA GLY A 26 17.74 -21.82 6.44
C GLY A 26 17.96 -21.23 7.84
N ILE A 27 17.18 -20.21 8.19
CA ILE A 27 17.27 -19.54 9.49
C ILE A 27 16.07 -19.85 10.39
N GLU A 28 16.32 -19.87 11.69
CA GLU A 28 15.26 -19.82 12.71
C GLU A 28 15.26 -18.47 13.41
N VAL A 29 14.09 -18.02 13.78
CA VAL A 29 13.84 -16.79 14.54
C VAL A 29 13.31 -17.14 15.92
N LEU A 30 13.83 -16.46 16.94
CA LEU A 30 13.32 -16.55 18.31
C LEU A 30 12.03 -15.77 18.45
N MET A 31 11.01 -16.41 18.95
CA MET A 31 9.71 -15.80 19.25
C MET A 31 9.29 -16.08 20.68
N LEU A 32 8.58 -15.14 21.26
CA LEU A 32 7.93 -15.24 22.56
C LEU A 32 6.43 -15.38 22.38
N ARG A 33 5.78 -16.23 23.15
CA ARG A 33 4.34 -16.19 23.36
C ARG A 33 4.04 -15.37 24.60
N ARG A 34 3.39 -14.21 24.44
CA ARG A 34 3.01 -13.35 25.56
C ARG A 34 2.06 -14.07 26.51
N ALA A 35 2.15 -13.76 27.81
CA ALA A 35 1.21 -14.24 28.80
C ALA A 35 -0.22 -13.80 28.46
N GLU A 36 -1.19 -14.66 28.77
CA GLU A 36 -2.60 -14.32 28.60
C GLU A 36 -3.04 -13.39 29.73
N ARG A 37 -3.61 -12.24 29.37
CA ARG A 37 -4.10 -11.22 30.29
C ARG A 37 -5.43 -10.69 29.78
N ASP A 38 -6.44 -10.64 30.66
CA ASP A 38 -7.75 -10.10 30.32
C ASP A 38 -7.64 -8.62 29.92
N GLY A 39 -8.33 -8.26 28.84
CA GLY A 39 -8.36 -6.90 28.33
C GLY A 39 -7.12 -6.46 27.53
N ASP A 40 -6.09 -7.30 27.39
CA ASP A 40 -4.96 -7.03 26.49
C ASP A 40 -5.26 -7.60 25.09
N PRO A 41 -5.42 -6.77 24.05
CA PRO A 41 -5.68 -7.24 22.69
C PRO A 41 -4.51 -8.09 22.12
N TRP A 42 -3.32 -7.98 22.71
CA TRP A 42 -2.11 -8.72 22.33
C TRP A 42 -1.85 -9.95 23.21
N SER A 43 -2.80 -10.29 24.08
CA SER A 43 -2.76 -11.48 24.92
C SER A 43 -2.53 -12.75 24.10
N GLY A 44 -1.56 -13.59 24.47
CA GLY A 44 -1.20 -14.81 23.77
C GLY A 44 -0.56 -14.64 22.38
N ALA A 45 -0.27 -13.41 21.95
CA ALA A 45 0.39 -13.17 20.67
C ALA A 45 1.86 -13.62 20.68
N ALA A 46 2.30 -14.15 19.54
CA ALA A 46 3.72 -14.42 19.30
C ALA A 46 4.41 -13.14 18.80
N VAL A 47 5.48 -12.75 19.49
CA VAL A 47 6.23 -11.50 19.28
C VAL A 47 7.73 -11.75 19.37
N PHE A 48 8.55 -10.79 18.93
CA PHE A 48 9.99 -10.77 19.19
C PHE A 48 10.28 -10.14 20.56
N PRO A 49 11.41 -10.46 21.21
CA PRO A 49 11.84 -9.80 22.43
C PRO A 49 11.97 -8.28 22.24
N GLY A 50 11.50 -7.51 23.22
CA GLY A 50 11.63 -6.07 23.17
C GLY A 50 10.63 -5.30 24.03
N GLY A 51 10.97 -4.05 24.28
CA GLY A 51 10.16 -3.17 25.14
C GLY A 51 10.50 -1.70 24.97
N VAL A 52 10.16 -0.93 25.99
CA VAL A 52 10.27 0.54 25.98
C VAL A 52 11.65 0.97 26.41
N LEU A 53 12.16 2.03 25.79
CA LEU A 53 13.39 2.66 26.23
C LEU A 53 13.26 3.16 27.68
N ASN A 54 14.30 2.89 28.47
CA ASN A 54 14.46 3.43 29.81
C ASN A 54 15.52 4.52 29.80
N PRO A 55 15.33 5.66 30.48
CA PRO A 55 16.38 6.68 30.60
C PRO A 55 17.72 6.15 31.12
N GLN A 56 17.71 5.05 31.86
CA GLN A 56 18.93 4.39 32.38
C GLN A 56 19.67 3.58 31.30
N ASP A 57 19.09 3.31 30.15
CA ASP A 57 19.76 2.59 29.05
C ASP A 57 21.01 3.34 28.58
N ARG A 58 20.98 4.68 28.61
CA ARG A 58 22.12 5.54 28.28
C ARG A 58 23.36 5.28 29.17
N LEU A 59 23.18 4.84 30.40
CA LEU A 59 24.29 4.55 31.31
C LEU A 59 25.11 3.34 30.84
N ALA A 60 24.58 2.50 29.99
CA ALA A 60 25.29 1.34 29.44
C ALA A 60 26.11 1.64 28.17
N HIS A 61 26.04 2.85 27.60
CA HIS A 61 26.79 3.23 26.39
C HIS A 61 28.32 2.93 26.51
N PRO A 62 29.00 3.22 27.64
CA PRO A 62 30.44 2.93 27.76
C PRO A 62 30.81 1.45 27.66
N PHE A 63 29.83 0.56 27.82
CA PHE A 63 30.03 -0.90 27.75
C PHE A 63 29.72 -1.49 26.39
N VAL A 64 29.17 -0.72 25.44
CA VAL A 64 28.79 -1.19 24.09
C VAL A 64 30.02 -1.27 23.18
N LEU A 65 30.09 -2.35 22.41
CA LEU A 65 31.06 -2.56 21.34
C LEU A 65 30.38 -2.53 19.98
N GLY A 66 31.03 -1.89 19.02
CA GLY A 66 30.61 -1.86 17.63
C GLY A 66 29.79 -0.64 17.23
N TRP A 67 29.23 0.09 18.19
CA TRP A 67 28.45 1.30 17.95
C TRP A 67 28.77 2.37 18.97
N ASP A 68 28.83 3.62 18.55
CA ASP A 68 28.71 4.79 19.38
C ASP A 68 27.36 5.50 19.15
N ASP A 69 27.00 6.47 20.02
CA ASP A 69 25.72 7.14 19.91
C ASP A 69 25.55 7.96 18.61
N PRO A 70 26.57 8.69 18.12
CA PRO A 70 26.48 9.37 16.83
C PRO A 70 26.21 8.42 15.64
N GLN A 71 26.90 7.27 15.59
CA GLN A 71 26.71 6.27 14.54
C GLN A 71 25.31 5.64 14.61
N ALA A 72 24.89 5.24 15.82
CA ALA A 72 23.57 4.68 16.07
C ALA A 72 22.47 5.70 15.70
N SER A 73 22.62 6.94 16.14
CA SER A 73 21.67 8.02 15.86
C SER A 73 21.54 8.29 14.36
N ALA A 74 22.67 8.34 13.64
CA ALA A 74 22.66 8.50 12.19
C ALA A 74 21.95 7.33 11.49
N SER A 75 22.21 6.08 11.92
CA SER A 75 21.58 4.89 11.35
C SER A 75 20.07 4.83 11.56
N LEU A 76 19.57 5.40 12.65
CA LEU A 76 18.15 5.42 13.02
C LEU A 76 17.42 6.70 12.59
N GLY A 77 18.13 7.68 12.01
CA GLY A 77 17.55 8.97 11.62
C GLY A 77 17.06 9.79 12.82
N VAL A 78 17.75 9.72 13.98
CA VAL A 78 17.45 10.52 15.17
C VAL A 78 18.59 11.50 15.45
N ALA A 79 18.29 12.61 16.11
CA ALA A 79 19.30 13.63 16.40
C ALA A 79 20.36 13.12 17.40
N GLU A 80 19.95 12.40 18.44
CA GLU A 80 20.78 11.81 19.50
C GLU A 80 20.03 10.66 20.18
N GLY A 81 20.71 9.87 20.99
CA GLY A 81 20.13 8.77 21.75
C GLY A 81 19.81 7.53 20.90
N GLY A 82 20.44 7.41 19.73
CA GLY A 82 20.25 6.22 18.88
C GLY A 82 20.75 4.94 19.55
N LEU A 83 21.84 5.04 20.33
CA LEU A 83 22.39 3.89 21.04
C LEU A 83 21.48 3.40 22.18
N ASP A 84 20.61 4.26 22.73
CA ASP A 84 19.61 3.88 23.72
C ASP A 84 18.69 2.76 23.20
N TYR A 85 18.34 2.75 21.89
CA TYR A 85 17.51 1.71 21.27
C TYR A 85 18.21 0.35 21.22
N PHE A 86 19.51 0.33 20.90
CA PHE A 86 20.31 -0.90 20.89
C PHE A 86 20.41 -1.50 22.29
N VAL A 87 20.70 -0.65 23.27
CA VAL A 87 20.81 -1.06 24.68
C VAL A 87 19.46 -1.56 25.20
N ALA A 88 18.37 -0.84 24.94
CA ALA A 88 17.03 -1.25 25.33
C ALA A 88 16.66 -2.63 24.76
N ALA A 89 16.92 -2.86 23.48
CA ALA A 89 16.62 -4.14 22.84
C ALA A 89 17.44 -5.30 23.44
N ALA A 90 18.71 -5.05 23.80
CA ALA A 90 19.55 -6.06 24.44
C ALA A 90 19.10 -6.32 25.89
N ARG A 91 18.75 -5.28 26.65
CA ARG A 91 18.23 -5.38 28.02
C ARG A 91 16.92 -6.19 28.04
N GLU A 92 15.95 -5.81 27.24
CA GLU A 92 14.65 -6.49 27.15
C GLU A 92 14.83 -7.96 26.73
N CYS A 93 15.73 -8.23 25.77
CA CYS A 93 16.03 -9.62 25.36
C CYS A 93 16.61 -10.44 26.52
N PHE A 94 17.50 -9.87 27.32
CA PHE A 94 18.03 -10.55 28.51
C PHE A 94 16.93 -10.75 29.58
N GLU A 95 16.14 -9.73 29.84
CA GLU A 95 15.03 -9.77 30.80
C GLU A 95 13.98 -10.82 30.42
N GLU A 96 13.52 -10.84 29.16
CA GLU A 96 12.41 -11.70 28.70
C GLU A 96 12.87 -13.14 28.41
N VAL A 97 14.04 -13.33 27.77
CA VAL A 97 14.50 -14.65 27.30
C VAL A 97 15.85 -15.09 27.82
N GLY A 98 16.52 -14.29 28.64
CA GLY A 98 17.81 -14.64 29.23
C GLY A 98 19.00 -14.64 28.28
N LEU A 99 18.86 -14.21 27.02
CA LEU A 99 19.98 -14.12 26.08
C LEU A 99 20.78 -12.84 26.31
N LEU A 100 22.04 -13.00 26.70
CA LEU A 100 22.97 -11.90 26.97
C LEU A 100 23.93 -11.71 25.79
N PHE A 101 23.83 -10.58 25.13
CA PHE A 101 24.72 -10.19 24.03
C PHE A 101 26.01 -9.56 24.61
N ALA A 102 26.91 -10.40 25.09
CA ALA A 102 28.17 -9.98 25.67
C ALA A 102 29.34 -10.58 24.90
N LEU A 103 30.49 -9.89 24.93
CA LEU A 103 31.74 -10.38 24.36
C LEU A 103 32.29 -11.52 25.22
N ASP A 104 32.45 -12.70 24.61
CA ASP A 104 33.12 -13.88 25.21
C ASP A 104 32.73 -14.19 26.67
N PRO A 105 31.42 -14.25 27.03
CA PRO A 105 31.00 -14.56 28.37
C PRO A 105 31.28 -16.02 28.71
N ASP A 106 31.93 -16.31 29.81
CA ASP A 106 32.07 -17.67 30.31
C ASP A 106 30.80 -18.17 31.03
N ALA A 107 30.72 -19.47 31.31
CA ALA A 107 29.56 -20.07 31.95
C ALA A 107 29.31 -19.57 33.38
N ALA A 108 30.36 -19.23 34.14
CA ALA A 108 30.24 -18.70 35.49
C ALA A 108 29.64 -17.27 35.44
N MET A 109 30.12 -16.44 34.53
CA MET A 109 29.60 -15.10 34.28
C MET A 109 28.12 -15.12 33.85
N LEU A 110 27.77 -15.98 32.92
CA LEU A 110 26.35 -16.17 32.50
C LEU A 110 25.50 -16.65 33.68
N GLY A 111 25.97 -17.62 34.46
CA GLY A 111 25.29 -18.10 35.66
C GLY A 111 25.01 -16.99 36.66
N ARG A 112 26.01 -16.14 36.93
CA ARG A 112 25.84 -14.98 37.82
C ARG A 112 24.88 -13.92 37.22
N ALA A 113 25.00 -13.62 35.93
CA ALA A 113 24.09 -12.68 35.28
C ALA A 113 22.62 -13.12 35.44
N HIS A 114 22.33 -14.40 35.24
CA HIS A 114 20.99 -14.95 35.41
C HIS A 114 20.53 -14.95 36.88
N ALA A 115 21.37 -15.42 37.79
CA ALA A 115 20.99 -15.62 39.19
C ALA A 115 20.85 -14.31 39.97
N GLU A 116 21.75 -13.37 39.71
CA GLU A 116 21.89 -12.16 40.53
C GLU A 116 21.25 -10.90 39.91
N TRP A 117 21.14 -10.85 38.56
CA TRP A 117 20.82 -9.62 37.86
C TRP A 117 19.51 -9.63 37.03
N ARG A 118 19.08 -10.79 36.48
CA ARG A 118 17.92 -10.82 35.59
C ARG A 118 16.67 -10.29 36.30
N ALA A 119 16.34 -10.78 37.48
CA ALA A 119 15.16 -10.35 38.24
C ALA A 119 15.24 -8.89 38.75
N PRO A 120 16.37 -8.37 39.29
CA PRO A 120 16.51 -6.95 39.59
C PRO A 120 16.38 -6.02 38.38
N LEU A 121 16.89 -6.39 37.20
CA LEU A 121 16.73 -5.63 35.98
C LEU A 121 15.23 -5.55 35.56
N GLN A 122 14.53 -6.69 35.54
CA GLN A 122 13.10 -6.76 35.22
C GLN A 122 12.24 -5.88 36.13
N ARG A 123 12.60 -5.79 37.41
CA ARG A 123 11.87 -4.92 38.37
C ARG A 123 12.31 -3.46 38.32
N GLY A 124 13.30 -3.12 37.44
CA GLY A 124 13.86 -1.78 37.34
C GLY A 124 14.63 -1.33 38.60
N GLU A 125 15.07 -2.26 39.45
CA GLU A 125 15.80 -2.00 40.69
C GLU A 125 17.26 -1.65 40.42
N GLN A 126 17.81 -2.19 39.33
CA GLN A 126 19.17 -1.97 38.89
C GLN A 126 19.21 -1.67 37.39
N PRO A 127 20.10 -0.78 36.92
CA PRO A 127 20.32 -0.56 35.49
C PRO A 127 21.23 -1.64 34.90
N LEU A 128 21.14 -1.86 33.60
CA LEU A 128 22.00 -2.79 32.84
C LEU A 128 23.49 -2.44 32.99
N SER A 129 23.82 -1.13 33.09
CA SER A 129 25.18 -0.65 33.32
C SER A 129 25.79 -1.19 34.63
N ALA A 130 25.01 -1.29 35.70
CA ALA A 130 25.49 -1.84 36.97
C ALA A 130 25.87 -3.33 36.85
N MET A 131 25.12 -4.12 36.09
CA MET A 131 25.51 -5.50 35.77
C MET A 131 26.78 -5.54 34.93
N CYS A 132 26.91 -4.69 33.92
CA CYS A 132 28.08 -4.63 33.07
C CYS A 132 29.35 -4.28 33.90
N GLU A 133 29.24 -3.33 34.82
CA GLU A 133 30.34 -2.96 35.72
C GLU A 133 30.69 -4.10 36.68
N ALA A 134 29.71 -4.66 37.39
CA ALA A 134 29.92 -5.69 38.42
C ALA A 134 30.50 -7.00 37.86
N LEU A 135 30.14 -7.34 36.62
CA LEU A 135 30.59 -8.56 35.94
C LEU A 135 31.68 -8.30 34.88
N ALA A 136 32.20 -7.06 34.78
CA ALA A 136 33.17 -6.62 33.79
C ALA A 136 32.73 -6.97 32.34
N LEU A 137 31.44 -6.88 32.04
CA LEU A 137 30.87 -7.22 30.76
C LEU A 137 31.04 -6.11 29.71
N ARG A 138 31.20 -6.52 28.46
CA ARG A 138 31.09 -5.64 27.30
C ARG A 138 29.96 -6.17 26.41
N LEU A 139 29.01 -5.30 26.08
CA LEU A 139 27.86 -5.65 25.23
C LEU A 139 28.31 -5.68 23.76
N ASP A 140 28.28 -6.83 23.14
CA ASP A 140 28.71 -7.01 21.76
C ASP A 140 27.56 -6.81 20.77
N MET A 141 27.50 -5.65 20.16
CA MET A 141 26.50 -5.28 19.17
C MET A 141 27.11 -5.09 17.77
N ARG A 142 28.34 -5.54 17.53
CA ARG A 142 29.05 -5.42 16.24
C ARG A 142 28.29 -6.07 15.07
N ALA A 143 27.55 -7.14 15.35
CA ALA A 143 26.77 -7.86 14.35
C ALA A 143 25.29 -7.44 14.28
N TRP A 144 24.89 -6.41 15.00
CA TRP A 144 23.50 -5.93 14.96
C TRP A 144 23.27 -5.04 13.74
N ALA A 145 22.03 -5.08 13.21
CA ALA A 145 21.60 -4.22 12.12
C ALA A 145 20.15 -3.79 12.29
N PHE A 146 19.88 -2.50 12.06
CA PHE A 146 18.52 -1.96 12.00
C PHE A 146 17.82 -2.44 10.72
N VAL A 147 16.57 -2.92 10.80
CA VAL A 147 15.89 -3.55 9.67
C VAL A 147 14.48 -3.04 9.43
N SER A 148 13.79 -2.52 10.44
CA SER A 148 12.39 -2.09 10.28
C SER A 148 11.95 -1.12 11.36
N HIS A 149 11.07 -0.18 11.01
CA HIS A 149 10.59 0.86 11.89
C HIS A 149 9.06 0.94 11.85
N TRP A 150 8.41 0.76 12.99
CA TRP A 150 6.96 0.67 13.08
C TRP A 150 6.38 1.60 14.12
N LEU A 151 5.29 2.26 13.75
CA LEU A 151 4.50 3.08 14.65
C LEU A 151 3.13 2.43 14.86
N THR A 152 2.73 2.22 16.10
CA THR A 152 1.40 1.68 16.41
C THR A 152 0.31 2.59 15.81
N PRO A 153 -0.77 2.04 15.25
CA PRO A 153 -1.85 2.83 14.64
C PRO A 153 -2.38 3.95 15.52
N ILE A 154 -2.76 5.06 14.92
CA ILE A 154 -3.52 6.13 15.59
C ILE A 154 -4.85 5.53 16.10
N GLY A 155 -5.35 6.03 17.22
CA GLY A 155 -6.61 5.56 17.83
C GLY A 155 -6.48 4.30 18.68
N THR A 156 -5.27 3.76 18.90
CA THR A 156 -5.03 2.71 19.89
C THR A 156 -4.68 3.30 21.26
N GLY A 157 -5.09 2.66 22.35
CA GLY A 157 -4.91 3.17 23.71
C GLY A 157 -3.45 3.24 24.16
N ARG A 158 -2.60 2.30 23.72
CA ARG A 158 -1.15 2.31 23.96
C ARG A 158 -0.43 2.29 22.61
N ARG A 159 0.48 3.24 22.41
CA ARG A 159 1.20 3.38 21.15
C ARG A 159 2.69 3.34 21.37
N PHE A 160 3.40 2.73 20.41
CA PHE A 160 4.83 2.56 20.43
C PHE A 160 5.43 2.98 19.07
N ASP A 161 6.57 3.67 19.14
CA ASP A 161 7.45 3.97 18.01
C ASP A 161 8.64 3.00 18.12
N THR A 162 8.54 1.85 17.44
CA THR A 162 9.41 0.69 17.66
C THR A 162 10.41 0.52 16.52
N ARG A 163 11.69 0.43 16.86
CA ARG A 163 12.77 0.05 15.94
C ARG A 163 13.13 -1.42 16.13
N PHE A 164 13.24 -2.15 15.02
CA PHE A 164 13.55 -3.58 15.02
C PHE A 164 14.96 -3.82 14.51
N PHE A 165 15.73 -4.56 15.30
CA PHE A 165 17.10 -4.94 14.99
C PHE A 165 17.18 -6.43 14.69
N VAL A 166 18.05 -6.82 13.76
CA VAL A 166 18.43 -8.21 13.54
C VAL A 166 19.75 -8.48 14.24
N ALA A 167 19.83 -9.59 14.96
CA ALA A 167 21.05 -10.04 15.63
C ALA A 167 21.20 -11.56 15.53
N ARG A 168 22.45 -12.06 15.43
CA ARG A 168 22.75 -13.48 15.57
C ARG A 168 22.59 -13.89 17.02
N ALA A 169 21.97 -15.05 17.27
CA ALA A 169 21.87 -15.61 18.60
C ALA A 169 23.26 -15.80 19.24
N PRO A 170 23.45 -15.44 20.52
CA PRO A 170 24.70 -15.72 21.23
C PRO A 170 24.98 -17.23 21.26
N ALA A 171 26.23 -17.59 20.95
CA ALA A 171 26.64 -19.00 20.95
C ALA A 171 26.55 -19.58 22.36
N SER A 172 26.18 -20.88 22.44
CA SER A 172 26.16 -21.64 23.70
C SER A 172 25.21 -21.10 24.78
N GLN A 173 24.22 -20.28 24.41
CA GLN A 173 23.15 -19.84 25.32
C GLN A 173 21.81 -20.44 24.89
N GLU A 174 20.99 -20.80 25.87
CA GLU A 174 19.61 -21.24 25.66
C GLU A 174 18.64 -20.12 26.04
N ALA A 175 17.63 -19.90 25.19
CA ALA A 175 16.57 -18.94 25.50
C ALA A 175 15.60 -19.55 26.51
N ILE A 176 15.39 -18.88 27.63
CA ILE A 176 14.51 -19.32 28.73
C ILE A 176 13.48 -18.23 29.00
N ALA A 177 12.19 -18.52 28.79
CA ALA A 177 11.12 -17.58 29.04
C ALA A 177 11.10 -17.12 30.51
N ASP A 178 10.85 -15.83 30.71
CA ASP A 178 10.40 -15.35 32.00
C ASP A 178 8.88 -15.57 32.12
N LEU A 179 8.49 -16.47 33.03
CA LEU A 179 7.09 -16.88 33.20
C LEU A 179 6.17 -15.76 33.68
N GLY A 180 6.69 -14.59 34.05
CA GLY A 180 5.90 -13.40 34.40
C GLY A 180 5.34 -12.65 33.20
N GLU A 181 6.08 -12.63 32.08
CA GLU A 181 5.72 -11.87 30.89
C GLU A 181 5.50 -12.74 29.65
N ALA A 182 6.17 -13.89 29.55
CA ALA A 182 6.09 -14.82 28.43
C ALA A 182 5.71 -16.24 28.89
N GLN A 183 4.77 -16.88 28.21
CA GLN A 183 4.39 -18.26 28.50
C GLN A 183 5.43 -19.27 28.00
N SER A 184 6.04 -18.97 26.84
CA SER A 184 7.01 -19.86 26.20
C SER A 184 7.89 -19.11 25.21
N VAL A 185 9.04 -19.71 24.93
CA VAL A 185 9.93 -19.35 23.81
C VAL A 185 9.86 -20.41 22.74
N MET A 186 10.01 -19.98 21.48
CA MET A 186 9.98 -20.84 20.30
C MET A 186 11.08 -20.43 19.33
N TRP A 187 11.74 -21.43 18.75
CA TRP A 187 12.58 -21.25 17.58
C TRP A 187 11.85 -21.83 16.38
N LEU A 188 11.54 -21.00 15.41
CA LEU A 188 10.78 -21.39 14.21
C LEU A 188 11.44 -20.76 12.98
N THR A 189 11.39 -21.47 11.85
CA THR A 189 11.68 -20.78 10.59
C THR A 189 10.61 -19.73 10.33
N PRO A 190 10.92 -18.63 9.59
CA PRO A 190 9.91 -17.63 9.23
C PRO A 190 8.67 -18.23 8.54
N ALA A 191 8.89 -19.24 7.68
CA ALA A 191 7.80 -19.95 6.99
C ALA A 191 6.94 -20.77 7.95
N GLU A 192 7.54 -21.50 8.90
CA GLU A 192 6.79 -22.23 9.95
C GLU A 192 5.96 -21.28 10.82
N ALA A 193 6.54 -20.11 11.20
CA ALA A 193 5.83 -19.13 12.02
C ALA A 193 4.65 -18.50 11.28
N LEU A 194 4.72 -18.36 9.96
CA LEU A 194 3.65 -17.82 9.11
C LEU A 194 2.60 -18.87 8.72
N SER A 195 2.91 -20.18 8.92
CA SER A 195 2.00 -21.26 8.54
C SER A 195 0.71 -21.24 9.36
N PRO A 196 -0.49 -21.32 8.72
CA PRO A 196 -1.76 -21.47 9.42
C PRO A 196 -1.83 -22.68 10.36
N GLU A 197 -1.07 -23.73 10.07
CA GLU A 197 -1.02 -24.97 10.86
C GLU A 197 -0.48 -24.74 12.27
N ARG A 198 0.38 -23.74 12.46
CA ARG A 198 0.94 -23.38 13.76
C ARG A 198 -0.05 -22.62 14.65
N GLN A 199 -1.14 -22.08 14.09
CA GLN A 199 -2.17 -21.34 14.80
C GLN A 199 -1.62 -20.20 15.69
N LEU A 200 -0.51 -19.59 15.29
CA LEU A 200 0.09 -18.49 16.04
C LEU A 200 -0.73 -17.21 15.85
N LYS A 201 -1.06 -16.56 16.95
CA LYS A 201 -1.62 -15.20 16.93
C LYS A 201 -0.49 -14.22 16.61
N LEU A 202 -0.36 -13.84 15.34
CA LEU A 202 0.65 -12.87 14.89
C LEU A 202 0.03 -11.49 14.76
N VAL A 203 0.64 -10.51 15.43
CA VAL A 203 0.33 -9.09 15.20
C VAL A 203 0.86 -8.64 13.82
N PRO A 204 0.25 -7.62 13.19
CA PRO A 204 0.64 -7.20 11.83
C PRO A 204 2.14 -6.99 11.66
N VAL A 205 2.79 -6.27 12.58
CA VAL A 205 4.25 -6.01 12.50
C VAL A 205 5.07 -7.29 12.53
N THR A 206 4.74 -8.23 13.43
CA THR A 206 5.46 -9.51 13.52
C THR A 206 5.32 -10.30 12.22
N ARG A 207 4.11 -10.32 11.64
CA ARG A 207 3.83 -11.01 10.39
C ARG A 207 4.65 -10.43 9.24
N GLU A 208 4.72 -9.10 9.10
CA GLU A 208 5.46 -8.46 8.00
C GLU A 208 6.97 -8.63 8.17
N VAL A 209 7.48 -8.55 9.39
CA VAL A 209 8.90 -8.83 9.68
C VAL A 209 9.25 -10.30 9.37
N LEU A 210 8.37 -11.25 9.72
CA LEU A 210 8.58 -12.65 9.34
C LEU A 210 8.56 -12.84 7.81
N ARG A 211 7.66 -12.17 7.09
CA ARG A 211 7.63 -12.18 5.61
C ARG A 211 8.93 -11.67 5.00
N LEU A 212 9.48 -10.59 5.56
CA LEU A 212 10.77 -10.05 5.15
C LEU A 212 11.90 -11.08 5.30
N LEU A 213 11.81 -11.95 6.31
CA LEU A 213 12.84 -12.95 6.62
C LEU A 213 12.69 -14.27 5.83
N VAL A 214 11.55 -14.48 5.17
CA VAL A 214 11.37 -15.69 4.32
C VAL A 214 12.38 -15.69 3.18
N GLY A 215 13.06 -16.82 2.99
CA GLY A 215 14.00 -17.04 1.88
C GLY A 215 15.47 -16.76 2.20
N PHE A 216 15.81 -16.25 3.39
CA PHE A 216 17.21 -16.20 3.80
C PHE A 216 17.71 -17.59 4.20
N GLU A 217 18.80 -18.02 3.57
CA GLU A 217 19.42 -19.31 3.84
C GLU A 217 20.35 -19.29 5.05
N THR A 218 20.90 -18.11 5.38
CA THR A 218 21.84 -17.92 6.50
C THR A 218 21.58 -16.61 7.25
N VAL A 219 21.98 -16.59 8.52
CA VAL A 219 21.93 -15.37 9.34
C VAL A 219 22.83 -14.28 8.74
N ASP A 220 23.98 -14.64 8.17
CA ASP A 220 24.88 -13.67 7.55
C ASP A 220 24.24 -12.99 6.33
N ALA A 221 23.46 -13.74 5.53
CA ALA A 221 22.71 -13.17 4.41
C ALA A 221 21.64 -12.17 4.91
N ALA A 222 20.89 -12.51 5.97
CA ALA A 222 19.90 -11.61 6.57
C ALA A 222 20.55 -10.33 7.16
N LEU A 223 21.69 -10.47 7.84
CA LEU A 223 22.44 -9.33 8.36
C LEU A 223 23.03 -8.46 7.24
N ALA A 224 23.56 -9.08 6.19
CA ALA A 224 24.07 -8.34 5.03
C ALA A 224 22.96 -7.53 4.34
N TYR A 225 21.79 -8.14 4.17
CA TYR A 225 20.60 -7.44 3.65
C TYR A 225 20.26 -6.23 4.54
N ALA A 226 20.10 -6.42 5.86
CA ALA A 226 19.72 -5.36 6.77
C ALA A 226 20.73 -4.19 6.75
N ARG A 227 22.03 -4.48 6.68
CA ARG A 227 23.11 -3.47 6.57
C ARG A 227 23.13 -2.74 5.22
N ALA A 228 22.62 -3.35 4.17
CA ALA A 228 22.55 -2.74 2.84
C ALA A 228 21.40 -1.75 2.71
N LEU A 229 20.39 -1.79 3.60
CA LEU A 229 19.27 -0.85 3.60
C LEU A 229 19.79 0.58 3.86
N ARG A 230 19.47 1.50 2.95
CA ARG A 230 19.88 2.92 3.06
C ARG A 230 18.82 3.76 3.76
N GLU A 231 17.58 3.47 3.49
CA GLU A 231 16.44 4.16 4.07
C GLU A 231 15.45 3.11 4.59
N ILE A 232 15.07 3.24 5.85
CA ILE A 232 14.09 2.38 6.49
C ILE A 232 12.90 3.27 6.87
N PRO A 233 11.84 3.27 6.04
CA PRO A 233 10.70 4.13 6.28
C PRO A 233 9.95 3.70 7.53
N ARG A 234 9.40 4.68 8.24
CA ARG A 234 8.49 4.42 9.36
C ARG A 234 7.13 3.93 8.83
N ILE A 235 6.79 2.71 9.14
CA ILE A 235 5.53 2.08 8.77
C ILE A 235 4.47 2.45 9.81
N LEU A 236 3.41 3.13 9.37
CA LEU A 236 2.24 3.46 10.19
C LEU A 236 1.04 2.68 9.68
N PRO A 237 0.68 1.53 10.24
CA PRO A 237 -0.55 0.85 9.88
C PRO A 237 -1.77 1.68 10.22
N ARG A 238 -2.87 1.49 9.48
CA ARG A 238 -4.14 2.16 9.76
C ARG A 238 -5.22 1.16 10.10
N ARG A 239 -5.99 1.49 11.12
CA ARG A 239 -7.18 0.73 11.48
C ARG A 239 -8.25 0.95 10.43
N SER A 240 -8.98 -0.11 10.12
CA SER A 240 -10.06 -0.09 9.13
C SER A 240 -11.12 -1.14 9.47
N ARG A 241 -12.14 -1.22 8.64
CA ARG A 241 -13.13 -2.30 8.62
C ARG A 241 -13.06 -3.04 7.28
N SER A 242 -13.40 -4.31 7.32
CA SER A 242 -13.71 -5.12 6.15
C SER A 242 -15.01 -5.89 6.40
N ASN A 243 -15.53 -6.61 5.39
CA ASN A 243 -16.68 -7.50 5.59
C ASN A 243 -16.43 -8.57 6.66
N GLY A 244 -15.17 -8.95 6.89
CA GLY A 244 -14.76 -9.88 7.94
C GLY A 244 -14.65 -9.26 9.34
N GLY A 245 -14.92 -7.96 9.49
CA GLY A 245 -14.81 -7.24 10.76
C GLY A 245 -13.64 -6.25 10.82
N PRO A 246 -13.09 -5.98 12.01
CA PRO A 246 -11.95 -5.08 12.18
C PRO A 246 -10.74 -5.54 11.36
N SER A 247 -10.08 -4.61 10.69
CA SER A 247 -8.94 -4.85 9.81
C SER A 247 -7.85 -3.80 10.01
N VAL A 248 -6.69 -4.02 9.39
CA VAL A 248 -5.57 -3.09 9.38
C VAL A 248 -5.00 -3.06 7.97
N VAL A 249 -4.75 -1.87 7.45
CA VAL A 249 -4.07 -1.66 6.17
C VAL A 249 -2.69 -1.08 6.38
N LEU A 250 -1.77 -1.45 5.51
CA LEU A 250 -0.37 -1.04 5.51
C LEU A 250 -0.08 -0.05 4.37
N PRO A 251 0.98 0.77 4.48
CA PRO A 251 1.46 1.53 3.33
C PRO A 251 1.69 0.62 2.12
N GLY A 252 1.13 1.00 0.97
CA GLY A 252 1.13 0.20 -0.26
C GLY A 252 -0.12 -0.64 -0.48
N ASP A 253 -0.95 -0.87 0.54
CA ASP A 253 -2.26 -1.48 0.32
C ASP A 253 -3.18 -0.51 -0.44
N PRO A 254 -4.03 -1.01 -1.36
CA PRO A 254 -4.88 -0.16 -2.20
C PRO A 254 -5.75 0.84 -1.42
N ALA A 255 -6.29 0.45 -0.27
CA ALA A 255 -7.15 1.30 0.54
C ALA A 255 -6.40 2.28 1.47
N TYR A 256 -5.06 2.19 1.58
CA TYR A 256 -4.30 2.88 2.63
C TYR A 256 -4.48 4.40 2.63
N ASP A 257 -4.35 5.03 1.48
CA ASP A 257 -4.44 6.49 1.37
C ASP A 257 -5.89 6.98 1.55
N GLU A 258 -6.88 6.23 1.03
CA GLU A 258 -8.29 6.54 1.25
C GLU A 258 -8.67 6.42 2.73
N ILE A 259 -8.24 5.36 3.43
CA ILE A 259 -8.45 5.22 4.87
C ILE A 259 -7.80 6.37 5.63
N ALA A 260 -6.60 6.80 5.22
CA ALA A 260 -5.92 7.95 5.82
C ALA A 260 -6.70 9.26 5.66
N HIS A 261 -7.42 9.39 4.56
CA HIS A 261 -8.27 10.54 4.26
C HIS A 261 -9.58 10.51 5.05
N LEU A 262 -10.26 9.35 5.05
CA LEU A 262 -11.58 9.21 5.66
C LEU A 262 -11.54 9.11 7.18
N ASP A 263 -10.49 8.51 7.73
CA ASP A 263 -10.32 8.34 9.18
C ASP A 263 -8.92 8.78 9.65
N PRO A 264 -8.63 10.09 9.61
CA PRO A 264 -7.35 10.62 10.04
C PRO A 264 -7.06 10.42 11.53
N THR A 265 -8.11 10.21 12.35
CA THR A 265 -8.02 9.99 13.80
C THR A 265 -7.88 8.53 14.18
N GLY A 266 -8.01 7.58 13.25
CA GLY A 266 -7.80 6.15 13.45
C GLY A 266 -8.87 5.47 14.29
N ARG A 267 -10.14 5.88 14.17
CA ARG A 267 -11.28 5.20 14.85
C ARG A 267 -11.48 3.78 14.32
N GLY A 268 -11.08 3.53 13.06
CA GLY A 268 -11.26 2.25 12.40
C GLY A 268 -12.66 2.08 11.81
N ASP A 269 -13.30 3.18 11.43
CA ASP A 269 -14.67 3.19 10.88
C ASP A 269 -14.69 3.11 9.36
N ALA A 270 -13.60 3.50 8.68
CA ALA A 270 -13.48 3.47 7.24
C ALA A 270 -13.26 2.03 6.72
N PHE A 271 -13.81 1.72 5.54
CA PHE A 271 -13.76 0.40 4.95
C PHE A 271 -12.56 0.22 4.04
N SER A 272 -11.89 -0.93 4.18
CA SER A 272 -10.74 -1.35 3.36
C SER A 272 -11.11 -2.31 2.24
N ASP A 273 -12.39 -2.53 1.99
CA ASP A 273 -12.94 -3.33 0.90
C ASP A 273 -14.00 -2.54 0.13
N LEU A 274 -14.02 -2.74 -1.17
CA LEU A 274 -15.05 -2.24 -2.07
C LEU A 274 -16.18 -3.27 -2.11
N VAL A 275 -17.35 -2.89 -1.62
CA VAL A 275 -18.52 -3.75 -1.59
C VAL A 275 -19.62 -3.11 -2.42
N PRO A 276 -20.27 -3.85 -3.33
CA PRO A 276 -21.37 -3.35 -4.12
C PRO A 276 -22.43 -2.66 -3.27
N ASP A 277 -22.99 -1.58 -3.81
CA ASP A 277 -24.07 -0.78 -3.25
C ASP A 277 -23.82 -0.17 -1.86
N ARG A 278 -22.58 -0.29 -1.36
CA ARG A 278 -22.15 0.45 -0.16
C ARG A 278 -21.84 1.90 -0.53
N VAL A 279 -22.51 2.81 0.15
CA VAL A 279 -22.21 4.24 0.03
C VAL A 279 -20.98 4.59 0.84
N VAL A 280 -20.00 5.22 0.20
CA VAL A 280 -18.83 5.78 0.86
C VAL A 280 -18.83 7.29 0.62
N ARG A 281 -18.93 8.05 1.69
CA ARG A 281 -18.79 9.52 1.63
C ARG A 281 -17.31 9.89 1.62
N LEU A 282 -16.79 10.16 0.43
CA LEU A 282 -15.38 10.55 0.24
C LEU A 282 -15.10 11.98 0.70
N SER A 283 -16.11 12.86 0.54
CA SER A 283 -16.09 14.23 1.04
C SER A 283 -17.53 14.73 1.24
N PRO A 284 -17.76 15.94 1.75
CA PRO A 284 -19.10 16.54 1.79
C PRO A 284 -19.76 16.65 0.41
N ARG A 285 -18.97 16.71 -0.68
CA ARG A 285 -19.41 16.92 -2.07
C ARG A 285 -19.35 15.66 -2.93
N LEU A 286 -18.69 14.61 -2.47
CA LEU A 286 -18.40 13.42 -3.28
C LEU A 286 -18.79 12.14 -2.54
N LEU A 287 -19.72 11.37 -3.13
CA LEU A 287 -20.08 10.04 -2.70
C LEU A 287 -19.62 9.03 -3.76
N ARG A 288 -19.27 7.82 -3.33
CA ARG A 288 -19.00 6.67 -4.20
C ARG A 288 -19.92 5.53 -3.85
N ILE A 289 -20.46 4.89 -4.89
CA ILE A 289 -21.21 3.64 -4.81
C ILE A 289 -20.66 2.70 -5.89
N THR A 290 -20.14 1.55 -5.48
CA THR A 290 -19.56 0.59 -6.42
C THR A 290 -20.66 -0.33 -6.96
N ALA A 291 -20.73 -0.52 -8.28
CA ALA A 291 -21.70 -1.39 -8.93
C ALA A 291 -21.38 -2.89 -8.74
N PRO A 292 -22.37 -3.80 -8.80
CA PRO A 292 -22.20 -5.24 -8.59
C PRO A 292 -21.71 -5.99 -9.84
N ASN A 293 -20.73 -5.42 -10.56
CA ASN A 293 -20.16 -5.96 -11.79
C ASN A 293 -18.69 -6.36 -11.65
N ALA A 294 -18.34 -6.97 -10.50
CA ALA A 294 -16.98 -7.44 -10.25
C ALA A 294 -16.47 -8.39 -11.35
N GLY A 295 -15.23 -8.19 -11.80
CA GLY A 295 -14.64 -8.99 -12.87
C GLY A 295 -13.17 -8.69 -13.11
N VAL A 296 -12.58 -9.41 -14.08
CA VAL A 296 -11.16 -9.23 -14.44
C VAL A 296 -10.87 -7.80 -14.91
N MET A 297 -11.82 -7.15 -15.58
CA MET A 297 -11.65 -5.78 -16.10
C MET A 297 -12.07 -4.71 -15.10
N THR A 298 -13.03 -5.03 -14.23
CA THR A 298 -13.66 -4.07 -13.32
C THR A 298 -13.22 -4.23 -11.87
N GLY A 299 -12.37 -5.22 -11.58
CA GLY A 299 -11.93 -5.48 -10.19
C GLY A 299 -13.13 -5.78 -9.28
N ALA A 300 -13.33 -4.97 -8.25
CA ALA A 300 -14.47 -5.08 -7.33
C ALA A 300 -15.79 -4.58 -7.92
N GLY A 301 -15.76 -3.89 -9.05
CA GLY A 301 -16.88 -3.28 -9.74
C GLY A 301 -16.57 -1.84 -10.17
N THR A 302 -17.47 -1.26 -10.95
CA THR A 302 -17.36 0.13 -11.43
C THR A 302 -17.87 1.08 -10.35
N ASN A 303 -17.11 2.12 -10.08
CA ASN A 303 -17.48 3.19 -9.15
C ASN A 303 -18.38 4.22 -9.84
N THR A 304 -19.59 4.33 -9.39
CA THR A 304 -20.47 5.47 -9.69
C THR A 304 -20.20 6.57 -8.67
N TYR A 305 -20.05 7.79 -9.15
CA TYR A 305 -19.86 8.96 -8.28
C TYR A 305 -21.10 9.85 -8.29
N LEU A 306 -21.47 10.34 -7.10
CA LEU A 306 -22.47 11.39 -6.95
C LEU A 306 -21.73 12.65 -6.48
N VAL A 307 -21.80 13.70 -7.29
CA VAL A 307 -21.20 15.00 -7.01
C VAL A 307 -22.31 16.01 -6.77
N GLY A 308 -22.24 16.74 -5.66
CA GLY A 308 -23.24 17.71 -5.30
C GLY A 308 -22.74 18.78 -4.34
N ASP A 309 -23.49 19.86 -4.21
CA ASP A 309 -23.23 20.89 -3.22
C ASP A 309 -24.03 20.62 -1.96
N PRO A 310 -23.38 20.62 -0.76
CA PRO A 310 -24.06 20.34 0.50
C PRO A 310 -25.21 21.30 0.84
N GLU A 311 -25.21 22.51 0.27
CA GLU A 311 -26.19 23.57 0.58
C GLU A 311 -27.45 23.49 -0.28
N VAL A 312 -27.37 22.89 -1.48
CA VAL A 312 -28.50 22.96 -2.45
C VAL A 312 -29.21 21.63 -2.70
N ASN A 313 -28.73 20.53 -2.12
CA ASN A 313 -29.39 19.22 -2.18
C ASN A 313 -29.70 18.73 -3.61
N ARG A 314 -28.77 18.99 -4.55
CA ARG A 314 -28.84 18.62 -5.95
C ARG A 314 -27.60 17.85 -6.32
N TRP A 315 -27.76 16.76 -7.08
CA TRP A 315 -26.70 15.83 -7.33
C TRP A 315 -26.52 15.54 -8.84
N THR A 316 -25.29 15.39 -9.23
CA THR A 316 -24.86 14.93 -10.54
C THR A 316 -24.35 13.50 -10.38
N VAL A 317 -24.86 12.56 -11.13
CA VAL A 317 -24.37 11.17 -11.17
C VAL A 317 -23.36 11.06 -12.30
N ILE A 318 -22.20 10.47 -12.02
CA ILE A 318 -21.14 10.20 -13.00
C ILE A 318 -20.95 8.68 -13.10
N ASP A 319 -21.03 8.14 -14.32
CA ASP A 319 -20.95 6.73 -14.64
C ASP A 319 -21.94 5.89 -13.82
N PRO A 320 -23.23 5.88 -14.15
CA PRO A 320 -24.24 5.10 -13.43
C PRO A 320 -24.05 3.59 -13.54
N GLY A 321 -22.98 3.14 -14.21
CA GLY A 321 -22.58 1.74 -14.31
C GLY A 321 -23.45 0.91 -15.26
N PRO A 322 -23.47 -0.42 -15.06
CA PRO A 322 -24.35 -1.31 -15.82
C PRO A 322 -25.82 -1.02 -15.50
N ALA A 323 -26.73 -1.44 -16.38
CA ALA A 323 -28.18 -1.29 -16.19
C ALA A 323 -28.71 -2.28 -15.14
N ASP A 324 -28.13 -2.26 -13.93
CA ASP A 324 -28.55 -3.06 -12.79
C ASP A 324 -29.59 -2.31 -11.96
N ALA A 325 -30.80 -2.89 -11.83
CA ALA A 325 -31.91 -2.23 -11.17
C ALA A 325 -31.66 -1.95 -9.67
N ALA A 326 -30.95 -2.85 -8.98
CA ALA A 326 -30.65 -2.68 -7.54
C ALA A 326 -29.64 -1.54 -7.34
N HIS A 327 -28.61 -1.48 -8.21
CA HIS A 327 -27.63 -0.42 -8.21
C HIS A 327 -28.27 0.95 -8.50
N LEU A 328 -29.08 1.06 -9.55
CA LEU A 328 -29.78 2.30 -9.90
C LEU A 328 -30.73 2.76 -8.78
N ALA A 329 -31.44 1.83 -8.13
CA ALA A 329 -32.24 2.15 -6.96
C ALA A 329 -31.38 2.62 -5.76
N ALA A 330 -30.17 2.06 -5.57
CA ALA A 330 -29.24 2.51 -4.57
C ALA A 330 -28.77 3.96 -4.84
N LEU A 331 -28.43 4.30 -6.08
CA LEU A 331 -28.05 5.65 -6.48
C LEU A 331 -29.15 6.67 -6.13
N GLN A 332 -30.41 6.37 -6.41
CA GLN A 332 -31.53 7.25 -6.11
C GLN A 332 -31.81 7.38 -4.61
N ARG A 333 -31.74 6.27 -3.88
CA ARG A 333 -31.94 6.24 -2.43
C ARG A 333 -30.89 7.04 -1.68
N GLU A 334 -29.65 6.95 -2.13
CA GLU A 334 -28.50 7.54 -1.44
C GLU A 334 -28.20 8.96 -1.90
N ALA A 335 -28.70 9.37 -3.05
CA ALA A 335 -28.66 10.78 -3.43
C ALA A 335 -29.46 11.59 -2.40
N PRO A 336 -28.80 12.44 -1.56
CA PRO A 336 -29.52 13.17 -0.51
C PRO A 336 -30.35 14.35 -1.07
N GLY A 337 -30.95 14.17 -2.24
CA GLY A 337 -31.76 15.12 -2.94
C GLY A 337 -31.99 14.73 -4.37
N ARG A 338 -32.36 15.73 -5.22
CA ARG A 338 -32.69 15.48 -6.63
C ARG A 338 -31.43 15.18 -7.45
N ILE A 339 -31.46 14.12 -8.24
CA ILE A 339 -30.52 13.91 -9.34
C ILE A 339 -30.90 14.87 -10.47
N GLU A 340 -30.02 15.80 -10.78
CA GLU A 340 -30.27 16.91 -11.71
C GLU A 340 -29.68 16.66 -13.09
N ARG A 341 -28.61 15.86 -13.16
CA ARG A 341 -27.95 15.45 -14.40
C ARG A 341 -27.21 14.13 -14.25
N ILE A 342 -26.98 13.47 -15.37
CA ILE A 342 -26.21 12.25 -15.49
C ILE A 342 -25.08 12.52 -16.47
N LEU A 343 -23.84 12.31 -16.02
CA LEU A 343 -22.63 12.44 -16.83
C LEU A 343 -22.04 11.05 -17.07
N VAL A 344 -21.42 10.88 -18.22
CA VAL A 344 -20.74 9.63 -18.58
C VAL A 344 -19.31 9.96 -18.98
N THR A 345 -18.33 9.23 -18.43
CA THR A 345 -16.93 9.43 -18.79
C THR A 345 -16.65 8.89 -20.19
N HIS A 346 -17.15 7.70 -20.49
CA HIS A 346 -17.06 7.06 -21.79
C HIS A 346 -18.13 5.94 -21.90
N THR A 347 -18.26 5.33 -23.07
CA THR A 347 -19.40 4.48 -23.38
C THR A 347 -19.11 2.98 -23.36
N HIS A 348 -18.14 2.50 -22.58
CA HIS A 348 -18.00 1.09 -22.30
C HIS A 348 -19.19 0.57 -21.49
N THR A 349 -19.47 -0.73 -21.62
CA THR A 349 -20.70 -1.35 -21.12
C THR A 349 -20.82 -1.44 -19.60
N ASP A 350 -19.77 -1.12 -18.90
CA ASP A 350 -19.75 -1.04 -17.44
C ASP A 350 -19.89 0.39 -16.89
N HIS A 351 -19.95 1.42 -17.75
CA HIS A 351 -20.07 2.84 -17.36
C HIS A 351 -21.43 3.46 -17.72
N SER A 352 -21.87 3.30 -18.97
CA SER A 352 -22.97 4.10 -19.54
C SER A 352 -24.35 3.46 -19.56
N PRO A 353 -24.53 2.13 -19.59
CA PRO A 353 -25.86 1.55 -19.81
C PRO A 353 -26.92 1.93 -18.79
N GLY A 354 -26.52 2.18 -17.54
CA GLY A 354 -27.39 2.66 -16.48
C GLY A 354 -27.96 4.06 -16.72
N ALA A 355 -27.32 4.87 -17.57
CA ALA A 355 -27.71 6.27 -17.79
C ALA A 355 -29.14 6.39 -18.37
N VAL A 356 -29.49 5.56 -19.34
CA VAL A 356 -30.81 5.59 -19.97
C VAL A 356 -31.93 5.24 -18.99
N ALA A 357 -31.71 4.20 -18.16
CA ALA A 357 -32.70 3.78 -17.18
C ALA A 357 -32.83 4.85 -16.07
N LEU A 358 -31.73 5.34 -15.54
CA LEU A 358 -31.73 6.38 -14.51
C LEU A 358 -32.39 7.69 -15.01
N ALA A 359 -32.14 8.09 -16.26
CA ALA A 359 -32.77 9.26 -16.87
C ALA A 359 -34.29 9.13 -16.96
N ARG A 360 -34.79 7.94 -17.31
CA ARG A 360 -36.25 7.66 -17.38
C ARG A 360 -36.91 7.81 -16.01
N GLU A 361 -36.25 7.38 -14.96
CA GLU A 361 -36.79 7.38 -13.60
C GLU A 361 -36.69 8.77 -12.93
N THR A 362 -35.64 9.54 -13.22
CA THR A 362 -35.36 10.82 -12.56
C THR A 362 -35.77 12.03 -13.38
N GLY A 363 -35.90 11.89 -14.70
CA GLY A 363 -36.06 13.00 -15.64
C GLY A 363 -34.79 13.83 -15.84
N ALA A 364 -33.65 13.37 -15.34
CA ALA A 364 -32.37 14.05 -15.45
C ALA A 364 -31.78 13.89 -16.87
N PRO A 365 -31.24 14.96 -17.49
CA PRO A 365 -30.59 14.86 -18.79
C PRO A 365 -29.29 14.06 -18.70
N VAL A 366 -29.00 13.31 -19.76
CA VAL A 366 -27.75 12.58 -19.96
C VAL A 366 -26.80 13.41 -20.81
N LEU A 367 -25.58 13.63 -20.32
CA LEU A 367 -24.54 14.34 -21.03
C LEU A 367 -23.27 13.50 -21.13
N GLY A 368 -22.58 13.63 -22.25
CA GLY A 368 -21.35 12.91 -22.53
C GLY A 368 -20.96 13.03 -24.00
N GLN A 369 -20.02 12.26 -24.46
CA GLN A 369 -19.58 12.28 -25.84
C GLN A 369 -19.91 10.96 -26.54
N ARG A 370 -20.34 11.00 -27.81
CA ARG A 370 -20.51 9.78 -28.61
C ARG A 370 -19.16 9.20 -29.03
N PRO A 371 -19.00 7.87 -29.02
CA PRO A 371 -17.76 7.25 -29.46
C PRO A 371 -17.57 7.42 -30.97
N ARG A 372 -16.32 7.44 -31.38
CA ARG A 372 -15.92 7.45 -32.80
C ARG A 372 -16.17 6.09 -33.46
N TYR A 373 -16.04 5.01 -32.69
CA TYR A 373 -16.20 3.61 -33.14
C TYR A 373 -17.25 2.92 -32.27
N PRO A 374 -18.54 3.01 -32.64
CA PRO A 374 -19.66 2.56 -31.80
C PRO A 374 -19.82 1.03 -31.72
N GLU A 375 -19.14 0.26 -32.59
CA GLU A 375 -19.34 -1.19 -32.70
C GLU A 375 -18.99 -1.98 -31.42
N HIS A 376 -18.10 -1.43 -30.61
CA HIS A 376 -17.63 -2.06 -29.37
C HIS A 376 -18.06 -1.29 -28.11
N GLN A 377 -19.04 -0.41 -28.25
CA GLN A 377 -19.50 0.50 -27.20
C GLN A 377 -20.95 0.21 -26.82
N ASP A 378 -21.46 0.88 -25.80
CA ASP A 378 -22.88 0.82 -25.44
C ASP A 378 -23.75 1.44 -26.54
N ALA A 379 -24.44 0.59 -27.30
CA ALA A 379 -25.33 1.02 -28.37
C ALA A 379 -26.58 1.76 -27.87
N THR A 380 -26.89 1.70 -26.58
CA THR A 380 -28.06 2.38 -25.99
C THR A 380 -27.77 3.84 -25.63
N PHE A 381 -26.48 4.23 -25.56
CA PHE A 381 -26.07 5.56 -25.17
C PHE A 381 -26.47 6.62 -26.19
N GLY A 382 -27.28 7.56 -25.75
CA GLY A 382 -27.70 8.71 -26.54
C GLY A 382 -27.78 9.96 -25.67
N PRO A 383 -26.72 10.79 -25.65
CA PRO A 383 -26.71 11.96 -24.80
C PRO A 383 -27.68 13.03 -25.32
N ASP A 384 -28.36 13.71 -24.37
CA ASP A 384 -29.21 14.88 -24.65
C ASP A 384 -28.35 16.08 -25.08
N ALA A 385 -27.12 16.16 -24.58
CA ALA A 385 -26.14 17.15 -25.03
C ALA A 385 -24.73 16.55 -25.05
N ALA A 386 -23.96 16.90 -26.08
CA ALA A 386 -22.56 16.49 -26.20
C ALA A 386 -21.65 17.39 -25.35
N LEU A 387 -20.62 16.77 -24.74
CA LEU A 387 -19.55 17.47 -24.03
C LEU A 387 -18.24 17.32 -24.82
N HIS A 388 -17.44 18.38 -24.84
CA HIS A 388 -16.22 18.45 -25.65
C HIS A 388 -14.95 18.75 -24.86
N GLY A 389 -15.10 19.07 -23.56
CA GLY A 389 -14.03 19.54 -22.67
C GLY A 389 -13.97 21.06 -22.60
N GLY A 390 -13.75 21.56 -21.38
CA GLY A 390 -13.76 22.98 -21.05
C GLY A 390 -15.08 23.49 -20.48
N GLU A 391 -16.16 22.69 -20.54
CA GLU A 391 -17.45 23.06 -19.92
C GLU A 391 -17.31 23.04 -18.39
N GLU A 392 -18.02 23.97 -17.73
CA GLU A 392 -18.12 24.04 -16.28
C GLU A 392 -19.59 23.99 -15.84
N PHE A 393 -19.86 23.13 -14.85
CA PHE A 393 -21.16 23.02 -14.20
C PHE A 393 -21.05 23.57 -12.78
N VAL A 394 -21.71 24.69 -12.52
CA VAL A 394 -21.90 25.20 -11.16
C VAL A 394 -23.02 24.41 -10.51
N LEU A 395 -22.67 23.56 -9.53
CA LEU A 395 -23.62 22.67 -8.85
C LEU A 395 -24.25 23.33 -7.62
N GLY A 396 -23.68 24.42 -7.17
CA GLY A 396 -24.10 25.23 -6.02
C GLY A 396 -23.11 26.33 -5.70
N PRO A 397 -23.29 27.05 -4.59
CA PRO A 397 -22.45 28.20 -4.24
C PRO A 397 -20.97 27.89 -4.08
N SER A 398 -20.65 26.65 -3.73
CA SER A 398 -19.28 26.22 -3.40
C SER A 398 -18.83 24.97 -4.14
N THR A 399 -19.46 24.63 -5.27
CA THR A 399 -19.16 23.39 -5.99
C THR A 399 -19.20 23.58 -7.49
N THR A 400 -18.06 23.40 -8.14
CA THR A 400 -17.88 23.49 -9.59
C THR A 400 -17.29 22.19 -10.12
N LEU A 401 -17.87 21.67 -11.18
CA LEU A 401 -17.40 20.50 -11.90
C LEU A 401 -16.94 20.91 -13.31
N ARG A 402 -15.66 20.75 -13.61
CA ARG A 402 -15.07 21.07 -14.92
C ARG A 402 -14.86 19.80 -15.73
N VAL A 403 -15.23 19.85 -17.00
CA VAL A 403 -15.06 18.76 -17.97
C VAL A 403 -13.69 18.84 -18.63
N LEU A 404 -13.01 17.69 -18.75
CA LEU A 404 -11.77 17.55 -19.51
C LEU A 404 -11.97 16.47 -20.57
N HIS A 405 -11.62 16.75 -21.82
CA HIS A 405 -11.53 15.73 -22.85
C HIS A 405 -10.20 15.00 -22.73
N THR A 406 -10.23 13.70 -22.48
CA THR A 406 -9.05 12.84 -22.20
C THR A 406 -9.09 11.58 -23.06
N PRO A 407 -9.05 11.72 -24.40
CA PRO A 407 -9.10 10.57 -25.30
C PRO A 407 -7.88 9.67 -25.13
N GLY A 408 -8.02 8.41 -25.51
CA GLY A 408 -6.93 7.46 -25.55
C GLY A 408 -7.29 6.06 -25.09
N HIS A 409 -7.95 5.88 -23.96
CA HIS A 409 -8.60 4.62 -23.59
C HIS A 409 -9.83 4.36 -24.47
N ALA A 410 -10.64 5.37 -24.62
CA ALA A 410 -11.73 5.48 -25.57
C ALA A 410 -11.66 6.85 -26.26
N SER A 411 -12.13 6.93 -27.52
CA SER A 411 -12.10 8.18 -28.30
C SER A 411 -12.95 9.29 -27.71
N ASN A 412 -13.98 8.93 -26.95
CA ASN A 412 -14.97 9.80 -26.33
C ASN A 412 -14.73 10.00 -24.82
N HIS A 413 -13.54 9.66 -24.32
CA HIS A 413 -13.29 9.68 -22.89
C HIS A 413 -13.25 11.11 -22.34
N LEU A 414 -13.96 11.30 -21.22
CA LEU A 414 -14.01 12.53 -20.44
C LEU A 414 -13.60 12.24 -18.99
N CYS A 415 -12.84 13.16 -18.40
CA CYS A 415 -12.65 13.23 -16.97
C CYS A 415 -13.39 14.47 -16.42
N TYR A 416 -13.67 14.45 -15.12
CA TYR A 416 -14.35 15.56 -14.45
C TYR A 416 -13.53 16.02 -13.24
N VAL A 417 -13.25 17.32 -13.14
CA VAL A 417 -12.53 17.90 -11.99
C VAL A 417 -13.52 18.55 -11.05
N LEU A 418 -13.62 18.06 -9.83
CA LEU A 418 -14.26 18.76 -8.71
C LEU A 418 -13.27 19.82 -8.21
N VAL A 419 -13.50 21.06 -8.63
CA VAL A 419 -12.51 22.15 -8.58
C VAL A 419 -12.09 22.48 -7.15
N GLU A 420 -13.06 22.67 -6.25
CA GLU A 420 -12.82 23.10 -4.86
C GLU A 420 -12.10 22.02 -4.02
N GLU A 421 -12.21 20.77 -4.42
CA GLU A 421 -11.55 19.65 -3.74
C GLU A 421 -10.32 19.14 -4.50
N ARG A 422 -10.00 19.77 -5.65
CA ARG A 422 -8.88 19.38 -6.50
C ARG A 422 -8.86 17.87 -6.78
N THR A 423 -10.06 17.30 -7.00
CA THR A 423 -10.27 15.87 -7.20
C THR A 423 -10.66 15.58 -8.63
N LEU A 424 -9.91 14.72 -9.31
CA LEU A 424 -10.20 14.23 -10.66
C LEU A 424 -11.04 12.97 -10.58
N ILE A 425 -12.25 12.99 -11.12
CA ILE A 425 -13.02 11.78 -11.42
C ILE A 425 -12.56 11.30 -12.78
N ALA A 426 -11.78 10.21 -12.77
CA ALA A 426 -10.89 9.87 -13.86
C ALA A 426 -11.47 8.86 -14.85
N GLY A 427 -12.65 8.29 -14.60
CA GLY A 427 -13.12 7.16 -15.42
C GLY A 427 -12.03 6.09 -15.51
N ASP A 428 -11.81 5.59 -16.72
CA ASP A 428 -10.77 4.63 -17.07
C ASP A 428 -9.50 5.28 -17.64
N HIS A 429 -9.33 6.58 -17.45
CA HIS A 429 -8.09 7.25 -17.81
C HIS A 429 -6.93 6.89 -16.85
N VAL A 430 -7.23 6.83 -15.55
CA VAL A 430 -6.31 6.39 -14.50
C VAL A 430 -7.04 5.44 -13.56
N MET A 431 -6.54 4.20 -13.44
CA MET A 431 -7.10 3.16 -12.59
C MET A 431 -6.14 2.80 -11.45
N GLN A 432 -6.67 2.19 -10.40
CA GLN A 432 -5.84 1.65 -9.33
C GLN A 432 -5.46 0.19 -9.62
N GLY A 433 -4.22 -0.16 -9.27
CA GLY A 433 -3.76 -1.56 -9.25
C GLY A 433 -3.40 -2.15 -10.61
N GLY A 434 -3.49 -1.38 -11.71
CA GLY A 434 -3.15 -1.83 -13.04
C GLY A 434 -2.96 -0.70 -14.03
N THR A 435 -2.57 -1.06 -15.25
CA THR A 435 -2.51 -0.12 -16.36
C THR A 435 -3.75 -0.26 -17.23
N VAL A 436 -4.29 0.86 -17.64
CA VAL A 436 -5.43 0.94 -18.54
C VAL A 436 -5.13 0.23 -19.87
N ILE A 437 -6.07 -0.53 -20.41
CA ILE A 437 -5.95 -1.15 -21.73
C ILE A 437 -6.26 -0.09 -22.78
N ILE A 438 -5.39 0.01 -23.77
CA ILE A 438 -5.61 0.84 -24.95
C ILE A 438 -5.86 -0.12 -26.11
N ASP A 439 -7.10 -0.14 -26.61
CA ASP A 439 -7.58 -1.13 -27.59
C ASP A 439 -7.99 -0.45 -28.90
N PRO A 440 -7.12 -0.45 -29.92
CA PRO A 440 -7.49 0.07 -31.24
C PRO A 440 -8.66 -0.71 -31.89
N PRO A 441 -9.54 -0.07 -32.69
CA PRO A 441 -9.36 1.29 -33.26
C PRO A 441 -9.84 2.44 -32.40
N ASP A 442 -10.63 2.21 -31.33
CA ASP A 442 -11.16 3.28 -30.50
C ASP A 442 -10.11 3.83 -29.52
N GLY A 443 -9.30 2.92 -28.95
CA GLY A 443 -8.18 3.27 -28.10
C GLY A 443 -6.96 3.73 -28.92
N GLU A 444 -6.33 4.85 -28.52
CA GLU A 444 -5.19 5.45 -29.19
C GLU A 444 -4.07 5.83 -28.21
N MET A 445 -2.88 5.23 -28.36
CA MET A 445 -1.77 5.41 -27.42
C MET A 445 -1.22 6.83 -27.40
N ALA A 446 -1.09 7.48 -28.57
CA ALA A 446 -0.58 8.84 -28.65
C ALA A 446 -1.52 9.83 -27.94
N ALA A 447 -2.81 9.73 -28.18
CA ALA A 447 -3.83 10.54 -27.49
C ALA A 447 -3.85 10.27 -25.98
N TYR A 448 -3.69 9.01 -25.56
CA TYR A 448 -3.65 8.63 -24.16
C TYR A 448 -2.46 9.28 -23.42
N LEU A 449 -1.27 9.26 -24.02
CA LEU A 449 -0.07 9.89 -23.43
C LEU A 449 -0.24 11.40 -23.30
N LEU A 450 -0.75 12.07 -24.33
CA LEU A 450 -1.03 13.51 -24.31
C LEU A 450 -2.07 13.88 -23.25
N SER A 451 -3.10 13.04 -23.09
CA SER A 451 -4.12 13.23 -22.05
C SER A 451 -3.53 13.04 -20.65
N LEU A 452 -2.62 12.08 -20.44
CA LEU A 452 -1.88 11.92 -19.18
C LEU A 452 -1.02 13.16 -18.87
N GLU A 453 -0.31 13.72 -19.85
CA GLU A 453 0.47 14.94 -19.69
C GLU A 453 -0.42 16.12 -19.29
N THR A 454 -1.60 16.23 -19.90
CA THR A 454 -2.60 17.25 -19.55
C THR A 454 -3.04 17.11 -18.09
N VAL A 455 -3.33 15.90 -17.63
CA VAL A 455 -3.69 15.63 -16.23
C VAL A 455 -2.52 15.90 -15.28
N ALA A 456 -1.29 15.53 -15.65
CA ALA A 456 -0.09 15.80 -14.85
C ALA A 456 0.17 17.29 -14.58
N ALA A 457 -0.29 18.16 -15.50
CA ALA A 457 -0.14 19.61 -15.37
C ALA A 457 -1.18 20.25 -14.42
N LEU A 458 -2.21 19.51 -14.01
CA LEU A 458 -3.24 20.04 -13.10
C LEU A 458 -2.77 20.00 -11.65
N ASP A 459 -3.24 20.96 -10.87
CA ASP A 459 -3.07 20.98 -9.41
C ASP A 459 -4.17 20.14 -8.75
N LEU A 460 -3.88 18.84 -8.57
CA LEU A 460 -4.80 17.86 -8.01
C LEU A 460 -4.30 17.34 -6.65
N GLU A 461 -5.23 17.05 -5.75
CA GLU A 461 -4.97 16.32 -4.49
C GLU A 461 -5.32 14.84 -4.58
N TRP A 462 -6.38 14.52 -5.35
CA TRP A 462 -6.91 13.16 -5.44
C TRP A 462 -7.28 12.79 -6.87
N ILE A 463 -7.17 11.50 -7.18
CA ILE A 463 -7.83 10.88 -8.32
C ILE A 463 -8.87 9.90 -7.78
N ALA A 464 -10.10 10.02 -8.26
CA ALA A 464 -11.23 9.13 -8.04
C ALA A 464 -11.42 8.25 -9.30
N PRO A 465 -10.85 7.03 -9.33
CA PRO A 465 -10.87 6.17 -10.50
C PRO A 465 -12.21 5.43 -10.63
N ALA A 466 -12.56 5.00 -11.85
CA ALA A 466 -13.74 4.16 -12.02
C ALA A 466 -13.57 2.77 -11.37
N HIS A 467 -12.35 2.31 -11.17
CA HIS A 467 -12.07 1.04 -10.51
C HIS A 467 -11.01 1.21 -9.41
N GLY A 468 -11.35 0.80 -8.18
CA GLY A 468 -10.44 0.89 -7.02
C GLY A 468 -10.78 2.02 -6.04
N PHE A 469 -9.84 2.30 -5.16
CA PHE A 469 -9.92 3.35 -4.13
C PHE A 469 -9.37 4.68 -4.64
N LEU A 470 -9.58 5.76 -3.88
CA LEU A 470 -8.94 7.04 -4.14
C LEU A 470 -7.41 6.91 -4.20
N LEU A 471 -6.81 7.59 -5.17
CA LEU A 471 -5.38 7.67 -5.35
C LEU A 471 -4.88 9.03 -4.84
N ALA A 472 -4.01 9.01 -3.86
CA ALA A 472 -3.27 10.19 -3.42
C ALA A 472 -2.09 10.48 -4.36
N ARG A 473 -1.54 11.71 -4.26
CA ARG A 473 -0.36 12.12 -5.03
C ARG A 473 -0.54 11.94 -6.54
N PRO A 474 -1.58 12.58 -7.13
CA PRO A 474 -1.94 12.41 -8.54
C PRO A 474 -0.78 12.55 -9.52
N ARG A 475 0.11 13.53 -9.29
CA ARG A 475 1.28 13.76 -10.15
C ARG A 475 2.19 12.54 -10.19
N GLU A 476 2.54 11.97 -9.02
CA GLU A 476 3.41 10.77 -8.94
C GLU A 476 2.77 9.57 -9.66
N VAL A 477 1.46 9.39 -9.49
CA VAL A 477 0.68 8.33 -10.14
C VAL A 477 0.74 8.48 -11.66
N VAL A 478 0.44 9.66 -12.18
CA VAL A 478 0.43 9.92 -13.63
C VAL A 478 1.83 9.83 -14.23
N GLU A 479 2.85 10.40 -13.58
CA GLU A 479 4.24 10.28 -14.01
C GLU A 479 4.72 8.81 -14.00
N SER A 480 4.25 8.00 -13.07
CA SER A 480 4.54 6.55 -13.05
C SER A 480 3.92 5.84 -14.25
N LEU A 481 2.68 6.19 -14.63
CA LEU A 481 2.03 5.66 -15.83
C LEU A 481 2.77 6.06 -17.10
N LEU A 482 3.18 7.32 -17.24
CA LEU A 482 3.97 7.82 -18.38
C LEU A 482 5.30 7.06 -18.49
N ARG A 483 6.02 6.90 -17.38
CA ARG A 483 7.27 6.11 -17.36
C ARG A 483 7.03 4.66 -17.76
N HIS A 484 6.00 4.02 -17.23
CA HIS A 484 5.65 2.64 -17.56
C HIS A 484 5.35 2.47 -19.06
N ARG A 485 4.57 3.40 -19.66
CA ARG A 485 4.27 3.37 -21.10
C ARG A 485 5.53 3.58 -21.94
N GLY A 486 6.39 4.52 -21.57
CA GLY A 486 7.67 4.73 -22.24
C GLY A 486 8.60 3.52 -22.17
N GLN A 487 8.70 2.86 -21.01
CA GLN A 487 9.46 1.62 -20.86
C GLN A 487 8.88 0.48 -21.72
N ARG A 488 7.55 0.37 -21.78
CA ARG A 488 6.89 -0.64 -22.61
C ARG A 488 7.14 -0.39 -24.09
N GLU A 489 7.05 0.86 -24.53
CA GLU A 489 7.36 1.24 -25.92
C GLU A 489 8.81 0.94 -26.29
N ALA A 490 9.78 1.22 -25.41
CA ALA A 490 11.17 0.86 -25.61
C ALA A 490 11.33 -0.66 -25.81
N ARG A 491 10.70 -1.49 -24.98
CA ARG A 491 10.73 -2.96 -25.16
C ARG A 491 10.09 -3.43 -26.48
N VAL A 492 9.05 -2.74 -26.95
CA VAL A 492 8.45 -3.05 -28.26
C VAL A 492 9.45 -2.76 -29.39
N LEU A 493 10.18 -1.65 -29.30
CA LEU A 493 11.24 -1.31 -30.26
C LEU A 493 12.40 -2.29 -30.22
N ASP A 494 12.87 -2.67 -29.02
CA ASP A 494 13.92 -3.68 -28.85
C ASP A 494 13.49 -5.03 -29.45
N ALA A 495 12.23 -5.42 -29.28
CA ALA A 495 11.68 -6.63 -29.85
C ALA A 495 11.60 -6.55 -31.40
N LEU A 496 11.23 -5.39 -31.94
CA LEU A 496 11.25 -5.15 -33.40
C LEU A 496 12.67 -5.18 -33.95
N ASP A 497 13.63 -4.54 -33.28
CA ASP A 497 15.04 -4.53 -33.73
C ASP A 497 15.59 -5.97 -33.78
N ALA A 498 15.30 -6.79 -32.80
CA ALA A 498 15.77 -8.17 -32.72
C ALA A 498 15.09 -9.14 -33.72
N HIS A 499 13.84 -8.87 -34.12
CA HIS A 499 13.01 -9.86 -34.83
C HIS A 499 12.30 -9.33 -36.09
N SER A 500 12.65 -8.13 -36.59
CA SER A 500 11.99 -7.49 -37.74
C SER A 500 12.19 -8.26 -39.06
N PRO A 501 11.12 -8.52 -39.85
CA PRO A 501 9.72 -8.29 -39.55
C PRO A 501 9.09 -9.39 -38.68
N ALA A 502 8.31 -9.02 -37.64
CA ALA A 502 7.72 -9.96 -36.67
C ALA A 502 6.19 -9.84 -36.60
N THR A 503 5.53 -10.95 -36.23
CA THR A 503 4.08 -10.93 -35.96
C THR A 503 3.81 -10.32 -34.57
N ILE A 504 2.56 -9.90 -34.32
CA ILE A 504 2.13 -9.38 -33.01
C ILE A 504 2.38 -10.42 -31.91
N GLU A 505 2.10 -11.70 -32.18
CA GLU A 505 2.30 -12.79 -31.22
C GLU A 505 3.78 -12.96 -30.81
N GLN A 506 4.69 -12.85 -31.79
CA GLN A 506 6.13 -12.89 -31.54
C GLN A 506 6.57 -11.70 -30.69
N LEU A 507 6.08 -10.50 -31.01
CA LEU A 507 6.41 -9.28 -30.28
C LEU A 507 5.84 -9.30 -28.85
N VAL A 508 4.61 -9.80 -28.62
CA VAL A 508 4.04 -9.94 -27.27
C VAL A 508 4.91 -10.85 -26.41
N ALA A 509 5.34 -11.99 -26.94
CA ALA A 509 6.17 -12.95 -26.18
C ALA A 509 7.49 -12.33 -25.67
N VAL A 510 8.04 -11.37 -26.42
CA VAL A 510 9.30 -10.69 -26.05
C VAL A 510 9.03 -9.43 -25.21
N ALA A 511 8.22 -8.51 -25.73
CA ALA A 511 8.00 -7.20 -25.09
C ALA A 511 7.19 -7.30 -23.77
N TYR A 512 6.45 -8.40 -23.56
CA TYR A 512 5.65 -8.67 -22.37
C TYR A 512 6.09 -9.96 -21.65
N ALA A 513 7.37 -10.33 -21.76
CA ALA A 513 7.92 -11.50 -21.07
C ALA A 513 7.79 -11.43 -19.53
N ASP A 514 7.67 -10.24 -18.98
CA ASP A 514 7.40 -9.96 -17.55
C ASP A 514 5.91 -10.07 -17.17
N THR A 515 5.03 -10.34 -18.14
CA THR A 515 3.57 -10.45 -17.93
C THR A 515 3.16 -11.93 -17.96
N PRO A 516 2.32 -12.39 -17.02
CA PRO A 516 1.83 -13.77 -17.05
C PRO A 516 1.20 -14.12 -18.40
N ALA A 517 1.53 -15.30 -18.93
CA ALA A 517 1.08 -15.73 -20.27
C ALA A 517 -0.45 -15.72 -20.44
N ALA A 518 -1.20 -15.95 -19.36
CA ALA A 518 -2.68 -15.85 -19.37
C ALA A 518 -3.20 -14.45 -19.71
N LEU A 519 -2.37 -13.39 -19.51
CA LEU A 519 -2.72 -12.01 -19.82
C LEU A 519 -2.19 -11.54 -21.19
N HIS A 520 -1.47 -12.38 -21.95
CA HIS A 520 -0.96 -12.02 -23.27
C HIS A 520 -2.06 -11.65 -24.27
N PRO A 521 -3.28 -12.25 -24.27
CA PRO A 521 -4.37 -11.78 -25.12
C PRO A 521 -4.76 -10.31 -24.87
N LEU A 522 -4.71 -9.84 -23.61
CA LEU A 522 -4.95 -8.44 -23.26
C LEU A 522 -3.75 -7.56 -23.61
N ALA A 523 -2.53 -8.03 -23.34
CA ALA A 523 -1.29 -7.35 -23.69
C ALA A 523 -1.17 -7.10 -25.20
N ARG A 524 -1.67 -8.02 -26.05
CA ARG A 524 -1.72 -7.87 -27.51
C ARG A 524 -2.43 -6.59 -27.97
N ARG A 525 -3.52 -6.21 -27.29
CA ARG A 525 -4.27 -4.98 -27.62
C ARG A 525 -3.41 -3.74 -27.39
N SER A 526 -2.81 -3.63 -26.20
CA SER A 526 -1.92 -2.52 -25.88
C SER A 526 -0.63 -2.54 -26.71
N LEU A 527 -0.10 -3.72 -27.09
CA LEU A 527 1.01 -3.81 -28.03
C LEU A 527 0.65 -3.20 -29.39
N LEU A 528 -0.53 -3.54 -29.94
CA LEU A 528 -1.00 -2.98 -31.20
C LEU A 528 -1.11 -1.45 -31.11
N ALA A 529 -1.61 -0.92 -30.00
CA ALA A 529 -1.67 0.53 -29.78
C ALA A 529 -0.28 1.20 -29.80
N HIS A 530 0.74 0.54 -29.21
CA HIS A 530 2.13 1.01 -29.30
C HIS A 530 2.68 0.94 -30.73
N LEU A 531 2.39 -0.14 -31.47
CA LEU A 531 2.85 -0.28 -32.86
C LEU A 531 2.24 0.79 -33.78
N LEU A 532 0.94 1.09 -33.62
CA LEU A 532 0.27 2.15 -34.39
C LEU A 532 0.82 3.54 -34.04
N LYS A 533 1.15 3.79 -32.76
CA LYS A 533 1.84 5.02 -32.38
C LYS A 533 3.23 5.11 -33.03
N LEU A 534 4.01 4.03 -32.99
CA LEU A 534 5.33 3.97 -33.59
C LEU A 534 5.28 4.12 -35.12
N GLU A 535 4.21 3.66 -35.76
CA GLU A 535 3.94 3.92 -37.18
C GLU A 535 3.72 5.42 -37.43
N GLY A 536 2.86 6.05 -36.61
CA GLY A 536 2.65 7.51 -36.66
C GLY A 536 3.93 8.32 -36.44
N ASP A 537 4.83 7.83 -35.59
CA ASP A 537 6.15 8.42 -35.32
C ASP A 537 7.18 8.12 -36.44
N GLY A 538 6.83 7.31 -37.43
CA GLY A 538 7.74 6.90 -38.50
C GLY A 538 8.82 5.90 -38.09
N ARG A 539 8.67 5.22 -36.96
CA ARG A 539 9.64 4.27 -36.37
C ARG A 539 9.31 2.80 -36.62
N ALA A 540 8.06 2.49 -36.91
CA ALA A 540 7.62 1.16 -37.31
C ALA A 540 6.69 1.26 -38.53
N ARG A 541 6.54 0.16 -39.26
CA ARG A 541 5.57 0.07 -40.36
C ARG A 541 4.97 -1.32 -40.46
N PRO A 542 3.71 -1.43 -40.90
CA PRO A 542 3.14 -2.72 -41.25
C PRO A 542 3.85 -3.33 -42.47
N ASP A 543 4.03 -4.65 -42.45
CA ASP A 543 4.58 -5.46 -43.54
C ASP A 543 3.70 -6.72 -43.69
N GLY A 544 2.59 -6.59 -44.40
CA GLY A 544 1.53 -7.59 -44.46
C GLY A 544 0.92 -7.85 -43.08
N ALA A 545 1.01 -9.10 -42.61
CA ALA A 545 0.56 -9.48 -41.25
C ALA A 545 1.64 -9.28 -40.17
N ARG A 546 2.76 -8.67 -40.52
CA ARG A 546 3.91 -8.43 -39.64
C ARG A 546 4.17 -6.93 -39.47
N TRP A 547 5.06 -6.62 -38.55
CA TRP A 547 5.55 -5.27 -38.30
C TRP A 547 7.05 -5.23 -38.51
N ALA A 548 7.54 -4.18 -39.10
CA ALA A 548 8.95 -3.95 -39.35
C ALA A 548 9.41 -2.64 -38.72
N LEU A 549 10.66 -2.63 -38.24
CA LEU A 549 11.35 -1.41 -37.84
C LEU A 549 11.62 -0.54 -39.07
N VAL A 550 11.44 0.76 -38.94
CA VAL A 550 11.89 1.75 -39.93
C VAL A 550 13.32 2.13 -39.60
N SER A 551 14.24 1.84 -40.51
CA SER A 551 15.69 2.12 -40.39
C SER A 551 16.00 3.60 -40.56
#